data_075b45f249cbcc7d933bb4d243081251
#
_entry.id   075b45f249cbcc7d933bb4d243081251
#
_cell.length_a   1.000
_cell.length_b   1.000
_cell.length_c   1.000
_cell.angle_alpha   90.00
_cell.angle_beta   90.00
_cell.angle_gamma   90.00
#
_symmetry.space_group_name_H-M   'P 1'
#
loop_
_entity.id
_entity.type
_entity.pdbx_description
1 polymer ?
#
loop_
_entity_poly.entity_id
_entity_poly.type
_entity_poly.pdbx_seq_one_letter_code
_entity_poly.pdbx_strand_id
1 'polypeptide(L)'
;MPGHFNILKNVIYCFCFMFFIAGCKPSPEKAQESNKAANKTYTVEIKGMKFQPAELVVRKGDTVLWVNKDIVAHDVTEEPGKAWSSSTLAPGQSWSLIVTQSANYYCSIHVVMKGKLTME
;
A
#
# COMPACT_ATOMS: atom_id res chain seq x y z
N MET A 1 -46.77 -54.15 -29.72
CA MET A 1 -48.05 -54.64 -29.17
C MET A 1 -48.38 -53.86 -27.96
N PRO A 2 -49.61 -53.53 -27.85
CA PRO A 2 -50.02 -52.15 -27.79
C PRO A 2 -50.45 -51.72 -26.38
N GLY A 3 -50.53 -50.47 -26.25
CA GLY A 3 -51.76 -49.79 -25.88
C GLY A 3 -51.81 -49.39 -24.40
N HIS A 4 -52.09 -48.30 -24.13
CA HIS A 4 -53.24 -47.43 -23.77
C HIS A 4 -52.73 -46.30 -22.95
N PHE A 5 -52.63 -45.14 -23.49
CA PHE A 5 -53.66 -44.15 -23.66
C PHE A 5 -54.67 -44.11 -22.51
N ASN A 6 -54.48 -43.18 -21.59
CA ASN A 6 -55.60 -42.59 -20.90
C ASN A 6 -55.35 -41.11 -20.60
N ILE A 7 -55.98 -40.35 -21.46
CA ILE A 7 -56.42 -38.99 -21.20
C ILE A 7 -57.56 -39.08 -20.20
N LEU A 8 -57.54 -38.31 -19.15
CA LEU A 8 -58.74 -37.58 -18.71
C LEU A 8 -58.45 -36.63 -17.53
N LYS A 9 -58.72 -35.43 -17.87
CA LYS A 9 -59.58 -34.44 -17.16
C LYS A 9 -58.91 -33.55 -16.12
N ASN A 10 -58.67 -32.38 -16.65
CA ASN A 10 -59.25 -31.12 -16.13
C ASN A 10 -59.66 -31.14 -14.68
N VAL A 11 -58.93 -30.40 -13.88
CA VAL A 11 -59.58 -29.48 -12.93
C VAL A 11 -58.76 -28.21 -12.86
N ILE A 12 -59.38 -27.16 -13.41
CA ILE A 12 -59.00 -25.78 -13.25
C ILE A 12 -59.18 -25.46 -11.77
N TYR A 13 -58.07 -25.22 -11.06
CA TYR A 13 -58.13 -24.48 -9.81
C TYR A 13 -57.31 -23.20 -9.97
N CYS A 14 -58.04 -22.17 -10.31
CA CYS A 14 -57.66 -20.80 -10.19
C CYS A 14 -57.46 -20.50 -8.71
N PHE A 15 -56.26 -20.63 -8.18
CA PHE A 15 -55.90 -20.08 -6.90
C PHE A 15 -55.07 -18.85 -7.14
N CYS A 16 -55.75 -17.68 -7.06
CA CYS A 16 -55.09 -16.40 -6.89
C CYS A 16 -54.28 -16.43 -5.60
N PHE A 17 -53.03 -16.77 -5.73
CA PHE A 17 -52.05 -16.51 -4.68
C PHE A 17 -51.53 -15.11 -4.87
N MET A 18 -52.12 -14.17 -4.11
CA MET A 18 -51.52 -12.85 -3.92
C MET A 18 -50.14 -13.03 -3.33
N PHE A 19 -49.13 -12.95 -4.18
CA PHE A 19 -47.75 -12.82 -3.74
C PHE A 19 -47.57 -11.40 -3.21
N PHE A 20 -47.62 -11.28 -1.89
CA PHE A 20 -47.12 -10.10 -1.19
C PHE A 20 -45.60 -10.04 -1.47
N ILE A 21 -45.22 -9.21 -2.42
CA ILE A 21 -43.84 -8.84 -2.59
C ILE A 21 -43.50 -7.90 -1.45
N ALA A 22 -43.00 -8.46 -0.35
CA ALA A 22 -42.34 -7.68 0.66
C ALA A 22 -41.04 -7.13 0.00
N GLY A 23 -41.12 -5.85 -0.37
CA GLY A 23 -39.95 -5.11 -0.87
C GLY A 23 -38.90 -5.04 0.21
N CYS A 24 -37.91 -5.91 0.15
CA CYS A 24 -36.63 -5.64 0.78
C CYS A 24 -36.02 -4.44 0.04
N LYS A 25 -36.15 -3.27 0.63
CA LYS A 25 -35.31 -2.12 0.27
C LYS A 25 -33.87 -2.53 0.62
N PRO A 26 -32.93 -2.54 -0.33
CA PRO A 26 -31.54 -2.57 0.04
C PRO A 26 -31.27 -1.26 0.81
N SER A 27 -30.94 -1.39 2.08
CA SER A 27 -30.30 -0.31 2.83
C SER A 27 -29.08 0.14 2.03
N PRO A 28 -28.87 1.44 1.84
CA PRO A 28 -27.59 1.89 1.34
C PRO A 28 -26.55 1.58 2.44
N GLU A 29 -25.85 0.47 2.25
CA GLU A 29 -24.63 0.21 2.95
C GLU A 29 -23.72 1.41 2.65
N LYS A 30 -23.61 2.27 3.66
CA LYS A 30 -22.62 3.34 3.62
C LYS A 30 -21.27 2.63 3.43
N ALA A 31 -20.79 2.63 2.19
CA ALA A 31 -19.38 2.41 1.94
C ALA A 31 -18.66 3.36 2.88
N GLN A 32 -18.09 2.82 3.96
CA GLN A 32 -17.09 3.52 4.73
C GLN A 32 -15.91 3.67 3.77
N GLU A 33 -15.93 4.79 3.08
CA GLU A 33 -14.78 5.32 2.40
C GLU A 33 -13.71 5.48 3.47
N SER A 34 -12.90 4.44 3.62
CA SER A 34 -11.73 4.50 4.46
C SER A 34 -10.85 5.56 3.79
N ASN A 35 -10.86 6.74 4.36
CA ASN A 35 -10.03 7.86 3.95
C ASN A 35 -8.57 7.54 4.33
N LYS A 36 -8.05 6.45 3.76
CA LYS A 36 -6.65 6.08 3.84
C LYS A 36 -5.93 7.09 2.96
N ALA A 37 -5.36 8.10 3.61
CA ALA A 37 -4.51 9.06 2.92
C ALA A 37 -3.53 8.30 2.01
N ALA A 38 -3.50 8.66 0.72
CA ALA A 38 -2.63 8.01 -0.25
C ALA A 38 -1.18 8.10 0.23
N ASN A 39 -0.43 7.00 0.11
CA ASN A 39 0.99 6.97 0.44
C ASN A 39 1.74 7.99 -0.40
N LYS A 40 2.68 8.70 0.23
CA LYS A 40 3.50 9.72 -0.41
C LYS A 40 4.90 9.19 -0.71
N THR A 41 5.56 9.84 -1.66
CA THR A 41 6.99 9.63 -1.93
C THR A 41 7.74 10.90 -1.57
N TYR A 42 8.77 10.73 -0.77
CA TYR A 42 9.70 11.79 -0.36
C TYR A 42 11.06 11.52 -0.97
N THR A 43 11.77 12.57 -1.35
CA THR A 43 13.13 12.45 -1.87
C THR A 43 14.12 13.01 -0.87
N VAL A 44 15.17 12.25 -0.59
CA VAL A 44 16.35 12.67 0.17
C VAL A 44 17.52 12.71 -0.80
N GLU A 45 18.08 13.87 -1.01
CA GLU A 45 19.30 14.00 -1.81
C GLU A 45 20.55 13.73 -0.95
N ILE A 46 21.47 12.97 -1.52
CA ILE A 46 22.82 12.79 -0.94
C ILE A 46 23.72 13.77 -1.68
N LYS A 47 24.13 14.85 -1.02
CA LYS A 47 24.89 15.91 -1.63
C LYS A 47 25.77 16.63 -0.60
N GLY A 48 27.03 16.92 -0.99
CA GLY A 48 27.98 17.60 -0.11
C GLY A 48 28.26 16.78 1.15
N MET A 49 28.38 15.46 1.04
CA MET A 49 28.59 14.53 2.17
C MET A 49 27.50 14.62 3.24
N LYS A 50 26.26 14.83 2.84
CA LYS A 50 25.08 14.94 3.74
C LYS A 50 23.85 14.33 3.10
N PHE A 51 22.93 13.83 3.94
CA PHE A 51 21.55 13.56 3.57
C PHE A 51 20.74 14.87 3.69
N GLN A 52 19.94 15.19 2.66
CA GLN A 52 19.18 16.43 2.59
C GLN A 52 17.73 16.15 2.16
N PRO A 53 16.74 16.29 3.06
CA PRO A 53 16.88 16.62 4.48
C PRO A 53 17.51 15.48 5.29
N ALA A 54 18.21 15.80 6.38
CA ALA A 54 18.79 14.80 7.27
C ALA A 54 17.72 14.15 8.17
N GLU A 55 16.65 14.88 8.48
CA GLU A 55 15.51 14.37 9.26
C GLU A 55 14.22 14.51 8.44
N LEU A 56 13.43 13.47 8.42
CA LEU A 56 12.20 13.41 7.66
C LEU A 56 11.09 12.76 8.49
N VAL A 57 9.92 13.41 8.53
CA VAL A 57 8.71 12.85 9.13
C VAL A 57 7.86 12.22 8.03
N VAL A 58 7.48 10.98 8.22
CA VAL A 58 6.75 10.16 7.24
C VAL A 58 5.65 9.35 7.91
N ARG A 59 4.71 8.84 7.14
CA ARG A 59 3.69 7.91 7.60
C ARG A 59 4.03 6.47 7.23
N LYS A 60 3.47 5.54 7.97
CA LYS A 60 3.60 4.13 7.62
C LYS A 60 3.07 3.86 6.20
N GLY A 61 3.91 3.27 5.38
CA GLY A 61 3.61 2.97 3.98
C GLY A 61 4.06 4.03 2.98
N ASP A 62 4.55 5.19 3.45
CA ASP A 62 5.19 6.16 2.57
C ASP A 62 6.50 5.60 2.01
N THR A 63 6.90 6.13 0.87
CA THR A 63 8.17 5.76 0.22
C THR A 63 9.18 6.87 0.41
N VAL A 64 10.41 6.53 0.77
CA VAL A 64 11.54 7.45 0.74
C VAL A 64 12.49 7.01 -0.36
N LEU A 65 12.85 7.94 -1.22
CA LEU A 65 13.79 7.78 -2.33
C LEU A 65 15.06 8.56 -2.02
N TRP A 66 16.19 7.87 -1.87
CA TRP A 66 17.51 8.51 -1.78
C TRP A 66 18.14 8.57 -3.16
N VAL A 67 18.67 9.74 -3.50
CA VAL A 67 19.32 9.99 -4.81
C VAL A 67 20.72 10.52 -4.56
N ASN A 68 21.74 9.79 -5.02
CA ASN A 68 23.12 10.25 -4.92
C ASN A 68 23.40 11.35 -5.93
N LYS A 69 23.47 12.57 -5.47
CA LYS A 69 23.83 13.79 -6.23
C LYS A 69 25.28 14.21 -6.04
N ASP A 70 26.05 13.44 -5.26
CA ASP A 70 27.48 13.66 -5.07
C ASP A 70 28.31 13.04 -6.21
N ILE A 71 29.58 13.40 -6.25
CA ILE A 71 30.57 12.86 -7.21
C ILE A 71 31.25 11.58 -6.71
N VAL A 72 30.98 11.19 -5.46
CA VAL A 72 31.51 9.97 -4.83
C VAL A 72 30.37 9.01 -4.49
N ALA A 73 30.71 7.75 -4.29
CA ALA A 73 29.77 6.73 -3.88
C ALA A 73 29.36 6.89 -2.43
N HIS A 74 28.09 6.56 -2.14
CA HIS A 74 27.49 6.54 -0.82
C HIS A 74 26.63 5.29 -0.64
N ASP A 75 26.16 5.05 0.57
CA ASP A 75 25.07 4.11 0.86
C ASP A 75 24.11 4.67 1.91
N VAL A 76 23.01 3.99 2.09
CA VAL A 76 22.00 4.28 3.10
C VAL A 76 21.78 3.00 3.89
N THR A 77 22.27 2.96 5.11
CA THR A 77 22.23 1.78 5.96
C THR A 77 21.58 2.10 7.30
N GLU A 78 20.61 1.29 7.71
CA GLU A 78 19.96 1.44 9.01
C GLU A 78 20.94 1.18 10.15
N GLU A 79 20.79 1.92 11.25
CA GLU A 79 21.52 1.69 12.48
C GLU A 79 20.58 1.62 13.71
N PRO A 80 20.95 0.83 14.73
CA PRO A 80 22.20 0.08 14.88
C PRO A 80 22.19 -1.30 14.21
N GLY A 81 21.00 -1.80 13.83
CA GLY A 81 20.80 -3.22 13.48
C GLY A 81 21.17 -3.59 12.07
N LYS A 82 21.34 -2.62 11.15
CA LYS A 82 21.52 -2.84 9.70
C LYS A 82 20.41 -3.70 9.11
N ALA A 83 19.16 -3.47 9.57
CA ALA A 83 18.00 -4.19 9.11
C ALA A 83 17.75 -4.02 7.61
N TRP A 84 18.23 -2.91 7.05
CA TRP A 84 18.22 -2.64 5.61
C TRP A 84 19.42 -1.80 5.18
N SER A 85 19.79 -1.94 3.92
CA SER A 85 20.85 -1.17 3.28
C SER A 85 20.55 -1.03 1.79
N SER A 86 20.92 0.12 1.23
CA SER A 86 20.83 0.37 -0.21
C SER A 86 21.90 -0.34 -1.02
N SER A 87 22.91 -0.90 -0.39
CA SER A 87 24.21 -1.18 -1.03
C SER A 87 24.83 0.12 -1.57
N THR A 88 25.95 0.00 -2.29
CA THR A 88 26.65 1.18 -2.81
C THR A 88 25.86 1.86 -3.93
N LEU A 89 25.61 3.15 -3.79
CA LEU A 89 25.04 4.03 -4.79
C LEU A 89 26.15 4.86 -5.44
N ALA A 90 26.47 4.59 -6.69
CA ALA A 90 27.36 5.42 -7.47
C ALA A 90 26.70 6.79 -7.75
N PRO A 91 27.48 7.81 -8.17
CA PRO A 91 26.92 9.09 -8.58
C PRO A 91 25.73 8.95 -9.55
N GLY A 92 24.61 9.60 -9.23
CA GLY A 92 23.37 9.56 -10.02
C GLY A 92 22.46 8.36 -9.73
N GLN A 93 22.90 7.36 -8.99
CA GLN A 93 22.07 6.22 -8.61
C GLN A 93 21.11 6.57 -7.47
N SER A 94 20.03 5.81 -7.38
CA SER A 94 18.99 5.97 -6.36
C SER A 94 18.54 4.65 -5.78
N TRP A 95 17.96 4.70 -4.59
CA TRP A 95 17.35 3.57 -3.91
C TRP A 95 16.14 4.04 -3.11
N SER A 96 15.14 3.19 -2.98
CA SER A 96 13.90 3.52 -2.26
C SER A 96 13.54 2.47 -1.22
N LEU A 97 12.87 2.94 -0.17
CA LEU A 97 12.35 2.12 0.92
C LEU A 97 10.90 2.51 1.22
N ILE A 98 10.03 1.52 1.40
CA ILE A 98 8.71 1.73 1.99
C ILE A 98 8.89 1.73 3.50
N VAL A 99 8.52 2.84 4.15
CA VAL A 99 8.74 3.04 5.57
C VAL A 99 7.67 2.31 6.37
N THR A 100 8.12 1.45 7.29
CA THR A 100 7.23 0.68 8.19
C THR A 100 7.41 1.04 9.66
N GLN A 101 8.51 1.70 10.00
CA GLN A 101 8.87 2.14 11.36
C GLN A 101 9.88 3.28 11.32
N SER A 102 10.00 4.02 12.42
CA SER A 102 11.07 5.01 12.57
C SER A 102 12.44 4.35 12.54
N ALA A 103 13.43 5.03 12.00
CA ALA A 103 14.79 4.51 11.92
C ALA A 103 15.82 5.65 11.90
N ASN A 104 16.98 5.40 12.50
CA ASN A 104 18.19 6.16 12.21
C ASN A 104 18.95 5.43 11.10
N TYR A 105 19.67 6.17 10.30
CA TYR A 105 20.48 5.60 9.23
C TYR A 105 21.75 6.43 9.01
N TYR A 106 22.71 5.84 8.32
CA TYR A 106 24.00 6.46 8.04
C TYR A 106 24.55 5.97 6.72
N CYS A 107 25.64 6.58 6.25
CA CYS A 107 26.43 6.06 5.18
C CYS A 107 27.57 5.21 5.77
N SER A 108 27.63 3.92 5.45
CA SER A 108 28.66 3.02 6.01
C SER A 108 30.06 3.30 5.45
N ILE A 109 30.13 3.96 4.30
CA ILE A 109 31.39 4.38 3.67
C ILE A 109 31.90 5.69 4.31
N HIS A 110 30.98 6.56 4.73
CA HIS A 110 31.29 7.86 5.34
C HIS A 110 30.45 8.02 6.62
N VAL A 111 30.95 7.42 7.70
CA VAL A 111 30.19 7.18 8.95
C VAL A 111 29.69 8.44 9.67
N VAL A 112 30.23 9.61 9.33
CA VAL A 112 29.77 10.90 9.88
C VAL A 112 28.46 11.38 9.27
N MET A 113 28.06 10.83 8.12
CA MET A 113 26.79 11.14 7.46
C MET A 113 25.66 10.39 8.14
N LYS A 114 24.76 11.11 8.77
CA LYS A 114 23.64 10.57 9.53
C LYS A 114 22.31 11.12 9.02
N GLY A 115 21.28 10.31 9.12
CA GLY A 115 19.91 10.69 8.83
C GLY A 115 18.92 10.01 9.75
N LYS A 116 17.67 10.50 9.76
CA LYS A 116 16.60 9.99 10.61
C LYS A 116 15.28 10.03 9.90
N LEU A 117 14.54 8.94 10.01
CA LEU A 117 13.12 8.85 9.67
C LEU A 117 12.31 8.78 10.97
N THR A 118 11.37 9.69 11.12
CA THR A 118 10.40 9.68 12.23
C THR A 118 9.04 9.34 11.65
N MET A 119 8.41 8.29 12.16
CA MET A 119 7.07 7.92 11.76
C MET A 119 6.03 8.57 12.68
N GLU A 120 5.06 9.27 12.09
CA GLU A 120 3.88 9.82 12.78
C GLU A 120 2.65 8.89 12.67
#